data_16e693ece3f60428d350c91e2e60d87f
#
_entry.id   16e693ece3f60428d350c91e2e60d87f
#
_cell.length_a   1.000
_cell.length_b   1.000
_cell.length_c   1.000
_cell.angle_alpha   90.00
_cell.angle_beta   90.00
_cell.angle_gamma   90.00
#
_symmetry.space_group_name_H-M   'P 1'
#
loop_
_entity.id
_entity.type
_entity.pdbx_description
1 polymer ?
#
loop_
_entity_poly.entity_id
_entity_poly.type
_entity_poly.pdbx_seq_one_letter_code
_entity_poly.pdbx_strand_id
1 'polypeptide(L)'
;DLVPRSELGRLSGSAWGLGYLGGLVSLVLVLGFMSASPETGRTLIGLEPIFGLDPAGREGDRAAGPLTALWYMVFVLPMFLFTPDQPRRSVAGAVRRGLRQLGTTLRRLPSERSYFSFLLSSMFYRDALNALYAFGGIYAAGVLGWTITQVGLFGILANITGAAGAWAGGRMDQRFGPKRVVTAAI
;
A
#
# COMPACT_ATOMS: atom_id res chain seq x y z
N ASP A 1 1.85 -23.37 5.52
CA ASP A 1 2.97 -22.48 5.18
C ASP A 1 3.38 -22.75 3.74
N LEU A 2 3.19 -21.76 2.85
CA LEU A 2 3.52 -21.89 1.41
C LEU A 2 5.02 -21.64 1.16
N VAL A 3 5.73 -21.02 2.11
CA VAL A 3 7.13 -20.60 1.95
C VAL A 3 7.91 -20.88 3.24
N PRO A 4 9.17 -21.35 3.14
CA PRO A 4 10.06 -21.52 4.30
C PRO A 4 10.27 -20.20 5.05
N ARG A 5 10.39 -20.28 6.38
CA ARG A 5 10.60 -19.09 7.24
C ARG A 5 11.83 -18.28 6.85
N SER A 6 12.87 -18.95 6.33
CA SER A 6 14.10 -18.31 5.85
C SER A 6 13.90 -17.39 4.64
N GLU A 7 12.81 -17.53 3.90
CA GLU A 7 12.54 -16.73 2.70
C GLU A 7 11.43 -15.68 2.89
N LEU A 8 10.80 -15.64 4.05
CA LEU A 8 9.68 -14.74 4.34
C LEU A 8 10.06 -13.26 4.17
N GLY A 9 11.23 -12.84 4.64
CA GLY A 9 11.69 -11.45 4.53
C GLY A 9 11.85 -11.02 3.08
N ARG A 10 12.50 -11.85 2.25
CA ARG A 10 12.70 -11.58 0.82
C ARG A 10 11.38 -11.55 0.06
N LEU A 11 10.51 -12.51 0.31
CA LEU A 11 9.20 -12.58 -0.34
C LEU A 11 8.33 -11.39 0.05
N SER A 12 8.24 -11.08 1.34
CA SER A 12 7.48 -9.95 1.86
C SER A 12 8.00 -8.62 1.30
N GLY A 13 9.31 -8.38 1.36
CA GLY A 13 9.92 -7.17 0.81
C GLY A 13 9.72 -7.04 -0.69
N SER A 14 9.80 -8.14 -1.45
CA SER A 14 9.53 -8.13 -2.90
C SER A 14 8.05 -7.86 -3.19
N ALA A 15 7.13 -8.46 -2.43
CA ALA A 15 5.69 -8.22 -2.59
C ALA A 15 5.32 -6.76 -2.30
N TRP A 16 5.86 -6.16 -1.25
CA TRP A 16 5.69 -4.74 -0.95
C TRP A 16 6.31 -3.85 -2.02
N GLY A 17 7.51 -4.17 -2.49
CA GLY A 17 8.17 -3.45 -3.58
C GLY A 17 7.34 -3.47 -4.88
N LEU A 18 6.77 -4.61 -5.25
CA LEU A 18 5.84 -4.72 -6.38
C LEU A 18 4.57 -3.91 -6.17
N GLY A 19 4.05 -3.84 -4.93
CA GLY A 19 2.91 -2.99 -4.58
C GLY A 19 3.20 -1.51 -4.85
N TYR A 20 4.35 -1.00 -4.42
CA TYR A 20 4.78 0.37 -4.72
C TYR A 20 4.98 0.62 -6.21
N LEU A 21 5.55 -0.34 -6.95
CA LEU A 21 5.67 -0.23 -8.41
C LEU A 21 4.30 -0.19 -9.10
N GLY A 22 3.34 -1.00 -8.64
CA GLY A 22 1.96 -0.94 -9.12
C GLY A 22 1.30 0.42 -8.85
N GLY A 23 1.50 0.98 -7.65
CA GLY A 23 1.07 2.34 -7.32
C GLY A 23 1.72 3.40 -8.20
N LEU A 24 3.02 3.27 -8.48
CA LEU A 24 3.74 4.18 -9.38
C LEU A 24 3.16 4.14 -10.80
N VAL A 25 2.94 2.94 -11.35
CA VAL A 25 2.33 2.76 -12.68
C VAL A 25 0.95 3.40 -12.73
N SER A 26 0.10 3.13 -11.73
CA SER A 26 -1.24 3.74 -11.64
C SER A 26 -1.17 5.26 -11.57
N LEU A 27 -0.26 5.82 -10.76
CA LEU A 27 -0.08 7.27 -10.63
C LEU A 27 0.38 7.92 -11.94
N VAL A 28 1.34 7.30 -12.63
CA VAL A 28 1.79 7.76 -13.96
C VAL A 28 0.68 7.69 -14.99
N LEU A 29 -0.14 6.64 -14.99
CA LEU A 29 -1.29 6.52 -15.88
C LEU A 29 -2.31 7.63 -15.63
N VAL A 30 -2.66 7.89 -14.38
CA VAL A 30 -3.63 8.92 -14.04
C VAL A 30 -3.09 10.32 -14.35
N LEU A 31 -1.94 10.69 -13.80
CA LEU A 31 -1.38 12.04 -13.98
C LEU A 31 -0.84 12.30 -15.38
N GLY A 32 -0.29 11.28 -16.02
CA GLY A 32 0.29 11.40 -17.36
C GLY A 32 -0.75 11.45 -18.47
N PHE A 33 -1.85 10.70 -18.33
CA PHE A 33 -2.77 10.48 -19.44
C PHE A 33 -4.23 10.86 -19.16
N MET A 34 -4.66 10.93 -17.91
CA MET A 34 -6.07 11.12 -17.57
C MET A 34 -6.35 12.47 -16.88
N SER A 35 -5.56 12.81 -15.86
CA SER A 35 -5.75 14.03 -15.09
C SER A 35 -5.05 15.19 -15.78
N ALA A 36 -5.78 16.26 -16.09
CA ALA A 36 -5.25 17.48 -16.68
C ALA A 36 -5.50 18.68 -15.78
N SER A 37 -4.58 19.67 -15.84
CA SER A 37 -4.76 20.93 -15.13
C SER A 37 -5.95 21.69 -15.72
N PRO A 38 -6.88 22.20 -14.91
CA PRO A 38 -7.97 23.03 -15.37
C PRO A 38 -7.53 24.32 -16.09
N GLU A 39 -6.31 24.81 -15.77
CA GLU A 39 -5.77 26.04 -16.33
C GLU A 39 -5.21 25.84 -17.75
N THR A 40 -4.56 24.73 -17.99
CA THR A 40 -3.87 24.46 -19.25
C THR A 40 -4.62 23.46 -20.15
N GLY A 41 -5.57 22.71 -19.60
CA GLY A 41 -6.24 21.60 -20.28
C GLY A 41 -5.32 20.42 -20.60
N ARG A 42 -4.07 20.40 -20.05
CA ARG A 42 -3.07 19.40 -20.38
C ARG A 42 -2.66 18.57 -19.17
N THR A 43 -2.33 17.31 -19.43
CA THR A 43 -1.83 16.37 -18.43
C THR A 43 -0.41 16.72 -18.01
N LEU A 44 0.12 16.00 -17.00
CA LEU A 44 1.48 16.18 -16.49
C LEU A 44 2.56 16.12 -17.58
N ILE A 45 2.36 15.30 -18.62
CA ILE A 45 3.30 15.15 -19.76
C ILE A 45 2.93 16.02 -20.95
N GLY A 46 1.99 16.95 -20.80
CA GLY A 46 1.61 17.93 -21.81
C GLY A 46 0.65 17.43 -22.90
N LEU A 47 0.06 16.26 -22.74
CA LEU A 47 -0.93 15.69 -23.65
C LEU A 47 -2.35 16.15 -23.31
N GLU A 48 -3.27 16.02 -24.24
CA GLU A 48 -4.69 16.09 -23.96
C GLU A 48 -5.13 14.81 -23.21
N PRO A 49 -6.10 14.93 -22.25
CA PRO A 49 -6.62 13.78 -21.54
C PRO A 49 -7.17 12.72 -22.49
N ILE A 50 -6.81 11.44 -22.26
CA ILE A 50 -7.40 10.34 -23.02
C ILE A 50 -8.90 10.23 -22.75
N PHE A 51 -9.63 9.61 -23.68
CA PHE A 51 -11.10 9.43 -23.65
C PHE A 51 -11.91 10.74 -23.65
N GLY A 52 -11.29 11.89 -23.96
CA GLY A 52 -11.99 13.17 -23.98
C GLY A 52 -12.46 13.65 -22.60
N LEU A 53 -11.76 13.25 -21.53
CA LEU A 53 -12.10 13.64 -20.16
C LEU A 53 -11.99 15.15 -19.97
N ASP A 54 -13.04 15.77 -19.40
CA ASP A 54 -13.09 17.21 -19.19
C ASP A 54 -12.22 17.66 -18.02
N PRO A 55 -11.18 18.50 -18.27
CA PRO A 55 -10.34 19.05 -17.20
C PRO A 55 -11.11 19.96 -16.23
N ALA A 56 -12.08 20.73 -16.72
CA ALA A 56 -12.86 21.64 -15.89
C ALA A 56 -13.75 20.87 -14.89
N GLY A 57 -14.33 19.75 -15.34
CA GLY A 57 -15.09 18.83 -14.50
C GLY A 57 -14.22 17.93 -13.62
N ARG A 58 -12.88 17.98 -13.74
CA ARG A 58 -11.93 17.07 -13.05
C ARG A 58 -12.27 15.60 -13.27
N GLU A 59 -12.73 15.26 -14.48
CA GLU A 59 -13.16 13.91 -14.81
C GLU A 59 -11.99 12.90 -14.75
N GLY A 60 -10.78 13.34 -15.13
CA GLY A 60 -9.57 12.53 -15.02
C GLY A 60 -9.26 12.10 -13.57
N ASP A 61 -9.45 12.98 -12.60
CA ASP A 61 -9.26 12.67 -11.19
C ASP A 61 -10.31 11.66 -10.70
N ARG A 62 -11.56 11.82 -11.15
CA ARG A 62 -12.66 10.90 -10.81
C ARG A 62 -12.48 9.53 -11.43
N ALA A 63 -11.88 9.46 -12.61
CA ALA A 63 -11.60 8.21 -13.31
C ALA A 63 -10.57 7.31 -12.55
N ALA A 64 -9.84 7.86 -11.58
CA ALA A 64 -8.96 7.09 -10.70
C ALA A 64 -9.73 6.01 -9.92
N GLY A 65 -10.99 6.25 -9.52
CA GLY A 65 -11.81 5.26 -8.82
C GLY A 65 -12.11 4.02 -9.66
N PRO A 66 -12.75 4.15 -10.82
CA PRO A 66 -12.98 3.05 -11.75
C PRO A 66 -11.69 2.34 -12.19
N LEU A 67 -10.60 3.08 -12.44
CA LEU A 67 -9.31 2.52 -12.77
C LEU A 67 -8.78 1.63 -11.64
N THR A 68 -8.86 2.09 -10.40
CA THR A 68 -8.47 1.31 -9.23
C THR A 68 -9.28 0.04 -9.07
N ALA A 69 -10.60 0.10 -9.31
CA ALA A 69 -11.46 -1.07 -9.27
C ALA A 69 -11.08 -2.11 -10.33
N LEU A 70 -10.85 -1.66 -11.57
CA LEU A 70 -10.40 -2.53 -12.66
C LEU A 70 -9.03 -3.14 -12.35
N TRP A 71 -8.09 -2.33 -11.86
CA TRP A 71 -6.76 -2.75 -11.44
C TRP A 71 -6.83 -3.84 -10.39
N TYR A 72 -7.64 -3.60 -9.35
CA TYR A 72 -7.84 -4.60 -8.30
C TYR A 72 -8.42 -5.90 -8.84
N MET A 73 -9.45 -5.85 -9.70
CA MET A 73 -10.03 -7.05 -10.32
C MET A 73 -9.00 -7.85 -11.11
N VAL A 74 -8.23 -7.18 -11.96
CA VAL A 74 -7.21 -7.85 -12.80
C VAL A 74 -6.15 -8.54 -11.94
N PHE A 75 -5.63 -7.87 -10.92
CA PHE A 75 -4.54 -8.41 -10.10
C PHE A 75 -4.98 -9.37 -8.99
N VAL A 76 -6.26 -9.39 -8.62
CA VAL A 76 -6.80 -10.39 -7.68
C VAL A 76 -7.17 -11.70 -8.37
N LEU A 77 -7.53 -11.67 -9.67
CA LEU A 77 -7.92 -12.86 -10.42
C LEU A 77 -6.90 -14.00 -10.35
N PRO A 78 -5.58 -13.78 -10.53
CA PRO A 78 -4.59 -14.85 -10.43
C PRO A 78 -4.62 -15.60 -9.09
N MET A 79 -4.94 -14.90 -7.99
CA MET A 79 -5.09 -15.54 -6.68
C MET A 79 -6.20 -16.58 -6.69
N PHE A 80 -7.36 -16.26 -7.28
CA PHE A 80 -8.48 -17.19 -7.37
C PHE A 80 -8.24 -18.33 -8.36
N LEU A 81 -7.49 -18.07 -9.44
CA LEU A 81 -7.27 -19.06 -10.49
C LEU A 81 -6.13 -20.03 -10.18
N PHE A 82 -5.09 -19.58 -9.47
CA PHE A 82 -3.85 -20.35 -9.30
C PHE A 82 -3.55 -20.76 -7.87
N THR A 83 -4.27 -20.22 -6.86
CA THR A 83 -4.02 -20.61 -5.47
C THR A 83 -4.91 -21.80 -5.11
N PRO A 84 -4.33 -22.98 -4.83
CA PRO A 84 -5.12 -24.15 -4.46
C PRO A 84 -5.79 -23.93 -3.09
N ASP A 85 -7.09 -24.22 -3.02
CA ASP A 85 -7.82 -24.23 -1.77
C ASP A 85 -7.35 -25.39 -0.88
N GLN A 86 -7.11 -25.11 0.39
CA GLN A 86 -6.91 -26.18 1.36
C GLN A 86 -8.23 -26.94 1.58
N PRO A 87 -8.16 -28.28 1.82
CA PRO A 87 -9.36 -29.08 2.04
C PRO A 87 -10.23 -28.43 3.13
N ARG A 88 -11.50 -28.20 2.78
CA ARG A 88 -12.49 -27.55 3.65
C ARG A 88 -12.61 -28.32 4.96
N ARG A 89 -11.98 -27.85 6.02
CA ARG A 89 -12.37 -28.22 7.37
C ARG A 89 -13.76 -27.64 7.62
N SER A 90 -14.65 -28.46 8.21
CA SER A 90 -16.02 -28.07 8.53
C SER A 90 -16.12 -26.63 9.03
N VAL A 91 -16.84 -25.79 8.28
CA VAL A 91 -17.07 -24.38 8.60
C VAL A 91 -17.99 -24.22 9.81
N ALA A 92 -18.75 -25.28 10.15
CA ALA A 92 -19.63 -25.28 11.30
C ALA A 92 -18.86 -24.94 12.60
N GLY A 93 -19.21 -23.81 13.19
CA GLY A 93 -18.56 -23.30 14.40
C GLY A 93 -17.17 -22.65 14.20
N ALA A 94 -16.65 -22.50 12.97
CA ALA A 94 -15.36 -21.86 12.73
C ALA A 94 -15.34 -20.42 13.22
N VAL A 95 -16.38 -19.64 12.94
CA VAL A 95 -16.53 -18.26 13.40
C VAL A 95 -16.53 -18.21 14.94
N ARG A 96 -17.33 -19.05 15.59
CA ARG A 96 -17.40 -19.10 17.06
C ARG A 96 -16.06 -19.50 17.68
N ARG A 97 -15.34 -20.47 17.08
CA ARG A 97 -13.99 -20.87 17.52
C ARG A 97 -12.99 -19.72 17.34
N GLY A 98 -13.03 -19.04 16.17
CA GLY A 98 -12.18 -17.89 15.89
C GLY A 98 -12.39 -16.73 16.87
N LEU A 99 -13.65 -16.35 17.11
CA LEU A 99 -14.01 -15.33 18.09
C LEU A 99 -13.59 -15.71 19.53
N ARG A 100 -13.78 -16.96 19.91
CA ARG A 100 -13.34 -17.45 21.22
C ARG A 100 -11.81 -17.40 21.34
N GLN A 101 -11.10 -17.83 20.31
CA GLN A 101 -9.63 -17.78 20.28
C GLN A 101 -9.13 -16.34 20.33
N LEU A 102 -9.73 -15.43 19.56
CA LEU A 102 -9.42 -14.00 19.60
C LEU A 102 -9.65 -13.43 21.01
N GLY A 103 -10.79 -13.70 21.62
CA GLY A 103 -11.10 -13.27 22.99
C GLY A 103 -10.10 -13.79 24.03
N THR A 104 -9.66 -15.06 23.88
CA THR A 104 -8.64 -15.64 24.76
C THR A 104 -7.29 -14.97 24.56
N THR A 105 -6.89 -14.71 23.31
CA THR A 105 -5.64 -14.02 22.97
C THR A 105 -5.65 -12.60 23.53
N LEU A 106 -6.72 -11.83 23.31
CA LEU A 106 -6.85 -10.47 23.82
C LEU A 106 -6.78 -10.40 25.35
N ARG A 107 -7.37 -11.37 26.06
CA ARG A 107 -7.30 -11.44 27.52
C ARG A 107 -5.88 -11.75 28.04
N ARG A 108 -5.10 -12.55 27.30
CA ARG A 108 -3.72 -12.89 27.67
C ARG A 108 -2.71 -11.81 27.28
N LEU A 109 -3.04 -11.00 26.27
CA LEU A 109 -2.15 -10.01 25.71
C LEU A 109 -1.50 -9.07 26.74
N PRO A 110 -2.23 -8.49 27.73
CA PRO A 110 -1.64 -7.60 28.74
C PRO A 110 -0.62 -8.29 29.65
N SER A 111 -0.67 -9.61 29.81
CA SER A 111 0.32 -10.36 30.61
C SER A 111 1.64 -10.57 29.85
N GLU A 112 1.60 -10.53 28.53
CA GLU A 112 2.76 -10.67 27.62
C GLU A 112 3.33 -9.28 27.27
N ARG A 113 3.93 -8.59 28.24
CA ARG A 113 4.34 -7.17 28.11
C ARG A 113 5.15 -6.87 26.84
N SER A 114 6.11 -7.70 26.47
CA SER A 114 6.94 -7.48 25.29
C SER A 114 6.11 -7.56 23.99
N TYR A 115 5.21 -8.53 23.92
CA TYR A 115 4.33 -8.70 22.75
C TYR A 115 3.29 -7.60 22.66
N PHE A 116 2.70 -7.21 23.80
CA PHE A 116 1.77 -6.10 23.88
C PHE A 116 2.40 -4.77 23.45
N SER A 117 3.59 -4.44 23.97
CA SER A 117 4.33 -3.23 23.59
C SER A 117 4.67 -3.22 22.11
N PHE A 118 5.09 -4.37 21.55
CA PHE A 118 5.38 -4.48 20.12
C PHE A 118 4.13 -4.23 19.27
N LEU A 119 2.99 -4.83 19.62
CA LEU A 119 1.73 -4.62 18.89
C LEU A 119 1.26 -3.16 18.97
N LEU A 120 1.32 -2.56 20.14
CA LEU A 120 0.93 -1.16 20.36
C LEU A 120 1.83 -0.21 19.55
N SER A 121 3.14 -0.39 19.63
CA SER A 121 4.12 0.38 18.86
C SER A 121 3.90 0.22 17.35
N SER A 122 3.67 -1.02 16.90
CA SER A 122 3.40 -1.32 15.48
C SER A 122 2.09 -0.67 14.99
N MET A 123 1.07 -0.60 15.85
CA MET A 123 -0.19 0.08 15.55
C MET A 123 0.04 1.58 15.33
N PHE A 124 0.65 2.28 16.28
CA PHE A 124 0.94 3.70 16.16
C PHE A 124 1.84 4.04 14.97
N TYR A 125 2.88 3.23 14.74
CA TYR A 125 3.76 3.42 13.59
C TYR A 125 3.01 3.29 12.26
N ARG A 126 2.16 2.26 12.12
CA ARG A 126 1.36 2.06 10.90
C ARG A 126 0.33 3.16 10.70
N ASP A 127 -0.32 3.60 11.77
CA ASP A 127 -1.29 4.70 11.71
C ASP A 127 -0.61 6.01 11.31
N ALA A 128 0.56 6.31 11.85
CA ALA A 128 1.35 7.48 11.46
C ALA A 128 1.75 7.44 9.99
N LEU A 129 2.22 6.29 9.47
CA LEU A 129 2.52 6.12 8.06
C LEU A 129 1.28 6.28 7.17
N ASN A 130 0.17 5.64 7.53
CA ASN A 130 -1.07 5.76 6.78
C ASN A 130 -1.57 7.21 6.76
N ALA A 131 -1.50 7.92 7.90
CA ALA A 131 -1.85 9.33 7.97
C ALA A 131 -0.94 10.19 7.06
N LEU A 132 0.36 9.93 7.06
CA LEU A 132 1.31 10.64 6.19
C LEU A 132 0.97 10.43 4.70
N TYR A 133 0.69 9.21 4.28
CA TYR A 133 0.32 8.92 2.89
C TYR A 133 -1.07 9.48 2.53
N ALA A 134 -2.06 9.40 3.43
CA ALA A 134 -3.41 9.88 3.16
C ALA A 134 -3.51 11.40 3.17
N PHE A 135 -2.85 12.07 4.12
CA PHE A 135 -3.00 13.51 4.35
C PHE A 135 -1.82 14.33 3.85
N GLY A 136 -0.67 13.72 3.57
CA GLY A 136 0.54 14.43 3.15
C GLY A 136 0.32 15.31 1.91
N GLY A 137 -0.37 14.79 0.90
CA GLY A 137 -0.73 15.55 -0.30
C GLY A 137 -1.72 16.67 -0.02
N ILE A 138 -2.71 16.44 0.84
CA ILE A 138 -3.70 17.45 1.25
C ILE A 138 -3.01 18.58 2.02
N TYR A 139 -2.11 18.24 2.95
CA TYR A 139 -1.32 19.20 3.71
C TYR A 139 -0.39 20.00 2.79
N ALA A 140 0.29 19.34 1.87
CA ALA A 140 1.19 20.00 0.92
C ALA A 140 0.44 21.00 0.03
N ALA A 141 -0.73 20.64 -0.48
CA ALA A 141 -1.54 21.55 -1.28
C ALA A 141 -2.18 22.66 -0.45
N GLY A 142 -2.76 22.33 0.72
CA GLY A 142 -3.55 23.26 1.53
C GLY A 142 -2.71 24.21 2.38
N VAL A 143 -1.57 23.79 2.90
CA VAL A 143 -0.72 24.56 3.83
C VAL A 143 0.54 25.08 3.15
N LEU A 144 1.21 24.24 2.33
CA LEU A 144 2.44 24.64 1.64
C LEU A 144 2.18 25.28 0.27
N GLY A 145 0.93 25.29 -0.22
CA GLY A 145 0.57 25.87 -1.50
C GLY A 145 1.11 25.10 -2.71
N TRP A 146 1.39 23.80 -2.56
CA TRP A 146 1.92 23.00 -3.66
C TRP A 146 0.88 22.80 -4.74
N THR A 147 1.33 22.88 -5.98
CA THR A 147 0.51 22.56 -7.14
C THR A 147 0.24 21.05 -7.23
N ILE A 148 -0.81 20.66 -7.94
CA ILE A 148 -1.12 19.24 -8.23
C ILE A 148 0.09 18.51 -8.82
N THR A 149 0.84 19.17 -9.70
CA THR A 149 2.07 18.62 -10.28
C THR A 149 3.14 18.33 -9.24
N GLN A 150 3.36 19.26 -8.30
CA GLN A 150 4.34 19.06 -7.22
C GLN A 150 3.93 17.94 -6.28
N VAL A 151 2.65 17.87 -5.91
CA VAL A 151 2.11 16.77 -5.10
C VAL A 151 2.26 15.43 -5.83
N GLY A 152 1.98 15.41 -7.15
CA GLY A 152 2.15 14.21 -7.99
C GLY A 152 3.61 13.75 -8.07
N LEU A 153 4.55 14.68 -8.29
CA LEU A 153 5.99 14.37 -8.29
C LEU A 153 6.46 13.84 -6.93
N PHE A 154 6.00 14.43 -5.84
CA PHE A 154 6.27 13.92 -4.50
C PHE A 154 5.75 12.50 -4.32
N GLY A 155 4.52 12.22 -4.79
CA GLY A 155 3.94 10.87 -4.77
C GLY A 155 4.77 9.86 -5.58
N ILE A 156 5.28 10.24 -6.74
CA ILE A 156 6.17 9.41 -7.57
C ILE A 156 7.47 9.10 -6.82
N LEU A 157 8.13 10.12 -6.25
CA LEU A 157 9.35 9.94 -5.48
C LEU A 157 9.13 9.06 -4.24
N ALA A 158 8.02 9.27 -3.53
CA ALA A 158 7.65 8.46 -2.36
C ALA A 158 7.44 6.98 -2.73
N ASN A 159 6.82 6.69 -3.87
CA ASN A 159 6.65 5.31 -4.35
C ASN A 159 7.97 4.67 -4.76
N ILE A 160 8.87 5.40 -5.44
CA ILE A 160 10.19 4.89 -5.84
C ILE A 160 11.02 4.57 -4.60
N THR A 161 11.10 5.50 -3.65
CA THR A 161 11.86 5.29 -2.41
C THR A 161 11.25 4.18 -1.55
N GLY A 162 9.91 4.10 -1.49
CA GLY A 162 9.18 3.03 -0.82
C GLY A 162 9.48 1.65 -1.42
N ALA A 163 9.46 1.55 -2.76
CA ALA A 163 9.80 0.31 -3.47
C ALA A 163 11.24 -0.13 -3.19
N ALA A 164 12.19 0.79 -3.31
CA ALA A 164 13.61 0.53 -3.04
C ALA A 164 13.84 0.13 -1.57
N GLY A 165 13.22 0.85 -0.63
CA GLY A 165 13.29 0.56 0.80
C GLY A 165 12.70 -0.80 1.17
N ALA A 166 11.53 -1.13 0.63
CA ALA A 166 10.90 -2.43 0.87
C ALA A 166 11.74 -3.59 0.32
N TRP A 167 12.26 -3.44 -0.89
CA TRP A 167 13.10 -4.44 -1.52
C TRP A 167 14.46 -4.63 -0.80
N ALA A 168 15.12 -3.53 -0.46
CA ALA A 168 16.37 -3.57 0.30
C ALA A 168 16.16 -4.09 1.73
N GLY A 169 15.13 -3.60 2.41
CA GLY A 169 14.77 -4.01 3.77
C GLY A 169 14.48 -5.50 3.87
N GLY A 170 13.75 -6.08 2.90
CA GLY A 170 13.49 -7.52 2.86
C GLY A 170 14.76 -8.37 2.74
N ARG A 171 15.78 -7.90 2.00
CA ARG A 171 17.08 -8.57 1.89
C ARG A 171 17.93 -8.38 3.14
N MET A 172 17.94 -7.20 3.70
CA MET A 172 18.65 -6.89 4.94
C MET A 172 18.08 -7.70 6.12
N ASP A 173 16.76 -7.88 6.15
CA ASP A 173 16.08 -8.69 7.16
C ASP A 173 16.59 -10.14 7.18
N GLN A 174 16.76 -10.74 6.01
CA GLN A 174 17.35 -12.09 5.91
C GLN A 174 18.82 -12.16 6.37
N ARG A 175 19.60 -11.10 6.10
CA ARG A 175 21.03 -11.10 6.39
C ARG A 175 21.37 -10.73 7.84
N PHE A 176 20.67 -9.76 8.40
CA PHE A 176 20.97 -9.13 9.69
C PHE A 176 19.93 -9.42 10.77
N GLY A 177 18.78 -9.98 10.38
CA GLY A 177 17.63 -10.24 11.23
C GLY A 177 16.72 -9.03 11.44
N PRO A 178 15.42 -9.26 11.71
CA PRO A 178 14.38 -8.23 11.72
C PRO A 178 14.63 -7.14 12.77
N LYS A 179 15.11 -7.50 13.96
CA LYS A 179 15.35 -6.53 15.03
C LYS A 179 16.35 -5.44 14.62
N ARG A 180 17.48 -5.83 14.00
CA ARG A 180 18.52 -4.87 13.60
C ARG A 180 18.04 -3.97 12.47
N VAL A 181 17.33 -4.54 11.50
CA VAL A 181 16.78 -3.78 10.36
C VAL A 181 15.78 -2.75 10.84
N VAL A 182 14.83 -3.14 11.69
CA VAL A 182 13.83 -2.22 12.26
C VAL A 182 14.52 -1.12 13.07
N THR A 183 15.49 -1.47 13.93
CA THR A 183 16.23 -0.48 14.75
C THR A 183 17.02 0.52 13.89
N ALA A 184 17.52 0.09 12.73
CA ALA A 184 18.28 0.97 11.83
C ALA A 184 17.38 1.83 10.93
N ALA A 185 16.11 1.44 10.75
CA ALA A 185 15.13 2.15 9.92
C ALA A 185 14.34 3.23 10.67
N ILE A 186 14.38 3.21 12.01
CA ILE A 186 13.77 4.20 12.90
C ILE A 186 14.81 5.24 13.34
#